data_da5b61a9b6c9a16c1d6fff723eed93a0
#
_entry.id   da5b61a9b6c9a16c1d6fff723eed93a0
#
_cell.length_a   1.000
_cell.length_b   1.000
_cell.length_c   1.000
_cell.angle_alpha   90.00
_cell.angle_beta   90.00
_cell.angle_gamma   90.00
#
_symmetry.space_group_name_H-M   'P 1'
#
loop_
_entity.id
_entity.type
_entity.pdbx_description
1 polymer ?
#
loop_
_entity_poly.entity_id
_entity_poly.type
_entity_poly.pdbx_seq_one_letter_code
_entity_poly.pdbx_strand_id
1 'polypeptide(L)'
;MKQVSLVSLAVLLSCLVSWIGCSRSGGDEGVTVNQAEIRRHLEVLSADEMEGRSPGTTGGNKAAAYIAEQFSAFGLEPIVNGGYLQPVPMVGTTVVGEPEVDLQSGSQAVSLRWMEDVVLAAGPSPADVSLEWPGVPVVFAGYGIVDPSTGWNDYAGTDVKDKVVLVFVNDPPSDDPSFFGGRALTYFGRWTYKIEEAARQGAAGTLIIHNTEMAGYPWSVVQTSWSGEQFYLPDQGNEQTSFAGWISQAAAQRLFESEGLDWETALKQAGTEGFQARPLRCRLTGRLEAKVRSIESPNVLGVARGGNPESADEYIVVTSHYDHLGVGPVVEGDSIYNGALDNASGTALLLELARVASARRNELGRSVLFAAVTAEEQGLLGSRYLAENPPVPVEQLVANVNFDSINVWGETEDMVAMGAEKSSLDVVVQEVLSEMGLERSPDAFPEKGHFFRSDHFSFVRRGIPAVYYDYGLRFRNQPPDWGKRLMETYVDKHYHQPSDEYDPEWSLEGAVQFGEVVWRTLVRIANVPEGPQWKPGEPDASGIVLETGR
;
A
#
# COMPACT_ATOMS: atom_id res chain seq x y z
N MET A 1 78.71 -2.27 73.96
CA MET A 1 77.81 -2.40 75.12
C MET A 1 76.41 -2.11 74.63
N LYS A 2 75.51 -3.00 74.98
CA LYS A 2 74.03 -3.00 74.72
C LYS A 2 73.57 -3.40 73.35
N GLN A 3 73.22 -4.68 73.25
CA GLN A 3 72.32 -5.35 72.30
C GLN A 3 70.90 -4.78 72.42
N VAL A 4 70.23 -4.66 71.29
CA VAL A 4 68.80 -4.64 71.27
C VAL A 4 68.33 -5.64 70.21
N SER A 5 67.54 -6.58 70.71
CA SER A 5 66.95 -7.70 70.00
C SER A 5 65.89 -7.24 68.95
N LEU A 6 65.93 -7.78 67.74
CA LEU A 6 64.86 -7.74 66.80
C LEU A 6 63.87 -8.90 67.05
N VAL A 7 62.63 -8.55 67.34
CA VAL A 7 61.54 -9.53 67.38
C VAL A 7 60.85 -9.46 65.97
N SER A 8 60.89 -10.59 65.27
CA SER A 8 60.20 -10.80 64.02
C SER A 8 58.69 -11.03 64.26
N LEU A 9 57.88 -10.16 63.77
CA LEU A 9 56.44 -10.34 63.77
C LEU A 9 56.03 -10.86 62.39
N ALA A 10 55.70 -12.13 62.27
CA ALA A 10 55.08 -12.72 61.07
C ALA A 10 53.62 -12.37 61.03
N VAL A 11 53.21 -11.54 60.04
CA VAL A 11 51.81 -11.26 59.73
C VAL A 11 51.36 -12.29 58.72
N LEU A 12 50.49 -13.20 59.13
CA LEU A 12 49.70 -14.09 58.25
C LEU A 12 48.64 -13.26 57.54
N LEU A 13 48.82 -13.04 56.23
CA LEU A 13 47.83 -12.45 55.37
C LEU A 13 46.86 -13.55 54.86
N SER A 14 45.74 -13.72 55.56
CA SER A 14 44.64 -14.58 55.11
C SER A 14 43.92 -13.89 53.89
N CYS A 15 44.18 -14.38 52.67
CA CYS A 15 43.38 -14.02 51.51
C CYS A 15 41.98 -14.62 51.65
N LEU A 16 41.03 -13.82 52.14
CA LEU A 16 39.59 -14.06 51.92
C LEU A 16 39.25 -13.71 50.45
N VAL A 17 39.21 -14.73 49.59
CA VAL A 17 38.61 -14.63 48.29
C VAL A 17 37.11 -14.55 48.51
N SER A 18 36.59 -13.32 48.59
CA SER A 18 35.15 -13.07 48.49
C SER A 18 34.70 -13.43 47.07
N TRP A 19 34.10 -14.58 46.91
CA TRP A 19 33.27 -14.88 45.77
C TRP A 19 32.09 -13.90 45.80
N ILE A 20 32.19 -12.79 45.05
CA ILE A 20 31.03 -12.01 44.66
C ILE A 20 30.32 -12.87 43.61
N GLY A 21 29.37 -13.64 44.08
CA GLY A 21 28.37 -14.25 43.22
C GLY A 21 27.62 -13.10 42.55
N CYS A 22 27.94 -12.81 41.29
CA CYS A 22 27.01 -12.12 40.42
C CYS A 22 25.76 -13.00 40.31
N SER A 23 24.81 -12.75 41.21
CA SER A 23 23.43 -13.16 40.95
C SER A 23 22.97 -12.42 39.68
N ARG A 24 23.01 -13.10 38.55
CA ARG A 24 22.23 -12.76 37.40
C ARG A 24 20.76 -12.94 37.76
N SER A 25 20.19 -11.97 38.43
CA SER A 25 18.77 -11.74 38.54
C SER A 25 18.44 -10.48 37.73
N GLY A 26 18.84 -10.44 36.49
CA GLY A 26 18.21 -9.74 35.43
C GLY A 26 17.46 -10.82 34.66
N GLY A 27 16.14 -10.91 34.81
CA GLY A 27 15.30 -11.59 33.85
C GLY A 27 15.71 -11.02 32.49
N ASP A 28 15.85 -11.87 31.52
CA ASP A 28 15.99 -11.52 30.13
C ASP A 28 14.63 -10.90 29.73
N GLU A 29 14.40 -9.61 30.10
CA GLU A 29 13.37 -8.81 29.50
C GLU A 29 13.84 -8.65 28.06
N GLY A 30 13.37 -9.55 27.20
CA GLY A 30 13.72 -9.58 25.79
C GLY A 30 13.49 -8.21 25.16
N VAL A 31 14.25 -7.88 24.17
CA VAL A 31 14.08 -6.65 23.38
C VAL A 31 12.61 -6.61 22.88
N THR A 32 11.86 -5.60 23.29
CA THR A 32 10.45 -5.38 22.93
C THR A 32 10.33 -4.25 21.92
N VAL A 33 9.16 -4.12 21.30
CA VAL A 33 8.82 -2.96 20.46
C VAL A 33 8.95 -1.69 21.30
N ASN A 34 9.67 -0.71 20.78
CA ASN A 34 10.07 0.48 21.53
C ASN A 34 9.53 1.76 20.89
N GLN A 35 8.70 2.47 21.62
CA GLN A 35 8.09 3.72 21.18
C GLN A 35 9.12 4.78 20.73
N ALA A 36 10.25 4.90 21.44
CA ALA A 36 11.26 5.90 21.13
C ALA A 36 11.98 5.59 19.80
N GLU A 37 12.18 4.32 19.48
CA GLU A 37 12.76 3.92 18.20
C GLU A 37 11.79 4.16 17.05
N ILE A 38 10.50 3.82 17.20
CA ILE A 38 9.46 4.16 16.21
C ILE A 38 9.45 5.66 15.96
N ARG A 39 9.39 6.47 17.02
CA ARG A 39 9.41 7.94 16.94
C ARG A 39 10.62 8.44 16.18
N ARG A 40 11.81 7.96 16.50
CA ARG A 40 13.06 8.34 15.86
C ARG A 40 13.05 8.09 14.34
N HIS A 41 12.54 6.93 13.92
CA HIS A 41 12.45 6.59 12.50
C HIS A 41 11.39 7.42 11.79
N LEU A 42 10.26 7.63 12.45
CA LEU A 42 9.15 8.43 11.92
C LEU A 42 9.57 9.88 11.70
N GLU A 43 10.21 10.53 12.69
CA GLU A 43 10.76 11.89 12.57
C GLU A 43 11.72 12.03 11.40
N VAL A 44 12.59 11.04 11.16
CA VAL A 44 13.53 11.09 10.04
C VAL A 44 12.83 10.90 8.70
N LEU A 45 11.93 9.92 8.59
CA LEU A 45 11.30 9.57 7.31
C LEU A 45 10.27 10.60 6.85
N SER A 46 9.59 11.29 7.78
CA SER A 46 8.60 12.32 7.46
C SER A 46 9.16 13.74 7.41
N ALA A 47 10.48 13.92 7.57
CA ALA A 47 11.09 15.24 7.53
C ALA A 47 11.14 15.82 6.10
N ASP A 48 11.09 17.15 5.99
CA ASP A 48 11.17 17.89 4.71
C ASP A 48 12.41 17.53 3.88
N GLU A 49 13.53 17.16 4.54
CA GLU A 49 14.75 16.73 3.88
C GLU A 49 14.57 15.44 3.05
N MET A 50 13.52 14.70 3.32
CA MET A 50 13.11 13.51 2.53
C MET A 50 12.23 13.86 1.33
N GLU A 51 11.86 15.13 1.17
CA GLU A 51 11.14 15.64 -0.01
C GLU A 51 9.91 14.80 -0.38
N GLY A 52 9.19 14.25 0.62
CA GLY A 52 8.03 13.39 0.42
C GLY A 52 8.32 12.07 -0.31
N ARG A 53 9.55 11.62 -0.36
CA ARG A 53 10.03 10.25 -0.72
C ARG A 53 9.55 9.69 -2.06
N SER A 54 9.19 10.52 -3.04
CA SER A 54 8.73 10.02 -4.35
C SER A 54 9.78 9.13 -5.04
N PRO A 55 9.35 8.08 -5.76
CA PRO A 55 10.25 7.13 -6.42
C PRO A 55 11.22 7.81 -7.39
N GLY A 56 12.50 7.38 -7.38
CA GLY A 56 13.53 7.89 -8.28
C GLY A 56 13.88 9.36 -8.10
N THR A 57 13.53 9.97 -6.98
CA THR A 57 13.92 11.33 -6.58
C THR A 57 15.07 11.32 -5.56
N THR A 58 15.61 12.49 -5.27
CA THR A 58 16.63 12.64 -4.22
C THR A 58 16.07 12.22 -2.85
N GLY A 59 14.83 12.61 -2.53
CA GLY A 59 14.17 12.26 -1.28
C GLY A 59 13.93 10.75 -1.16
N GLY A 60 13.35 10.13 -2.18
CA GLY A 60 13.15 8.67 -2.21
C GLY A 60 14.45 7.87 -2.07
N ASN A 61 15.53 8.33 -2.74
CA ASN A 61 16.85 7.71 -2.63
C ASN A 61 17.46 7.86 -1.22
N LYS A 62 17.28 9.03 -0.55
CA LYS A 62 17.70 9.23 0.84
C LYS A 62 16.95 8.30 1.79
N ALA A 63 15.62 8.13 1.62
CA ALA A 63 14.83 7.24 2.43
C ALA A 63 15.28 5.78 2.27
N ALA A 64 15.46 5.30 1.03
CA ALA A 64 15.98 3.97 0.75
C ALA A 64 17.36 3.72 1.36
N ALA A 65 18.28 4.69 1.27
CA ALA A 65 19.61 4.62 1.86
C ALA A 65 19.52 4.54 3.40
N TYR A 66 18.70 5.38 4.02
CA TYR A 66 18.47 5.37 5.45
C TYR A 66 17.96 4.01 5.94
N ILE A 67 16.95 3.43 5.27
CA ILE A 67 16.40 2.11 5.63
C ILE A 67 17.48 1.03 5.51
N ALA A 68 18.26 1.03 4.42
CA ALA A 68 19.35 0.07 4.22
C ALA A 68 20.44 0.18 5.29
N GLU A 69 20.79 1.41 5.72
CA GLU A 69 21.72 1.65 6.83
C GLU A 69 21.17 1.11 8.14
N GLN A 70 19.88 1.27 8.43
CA GLN A 70 19.25 0.72 9.63
C GLN A 70 19.24 -0.81 9.58
N PHE A 71 18.88 -1.45 8.47
CA PHE A 71 18.96 -2.92 8.33
C PHE A 71 20.36 -3.44 8.58
N SER A 72 21.37 -2.77 8.04
CA SER A 72 22.78 -3.10 8.29
C SER A 72 23.16 -2.93 9.77
N ALA A 73 22.75 -1.82 10.39
CA ALA A 73 23.04 -1.54 11.80
C ALA A 73 22.39 -2.55 12.76
N PHE A 74 21.21 -3.05 12.41
CA PHE A 74 20.52 -4.11 13.17
C PHE A 74 21.13 -5.49 12.92
N GLY A 75 22.00 -5.66 11.91
CA GLY A 75 22.64 -6.93 11.58
C GLY A 75 21.72 -7.90 10.82
N LEU A 76 20.78 -7.38 10.05
CA LEU A 76 20.04 -8.19 9.08
C LEU A 76 20.98 -8.68 7.96
N GLU A 77 20.68 -9.85 7.41
CA GLU A 77 21.44 -10.39 6.28
C GLU A 77 21.01 -9.70 4.98
N PRO A 78 21.96 -9.23 4.16
CA PRO A 78 21.68 -8.71 2.84
C PRO A 78 21.31 -9.86 1.89
N ILE A 79 20.24 -9.70 1.07
CA ILE A 79 19.72 -10.77 0.23
C ILE A 79 19.76 -10.45 -1.28
N VAL A 80 20.07 -9.22 -1.64
CA VAL A 80 20.15 -8.79 -3.03
C VAL A 80 21.60 -8.63 -3.45
N ASN A 81 22.18 -9.64 -4.09
CA ASN A 81 23.57 -9.62 -4.58
C ASN A 81 24.61 -9.13 -3.54
N GLY A 82 24.38 -9.44 -2.26
CA GLY A 82 25.22 -9.01 -1.14
C GLY A 82 24.89 -7.60 -0.60
N GLY A 83 23.81 -6.98 -1.06
CA GLY A 83 23.26 -5.71 -0.57
C GLY A 83 21.81 -5.82 -0.13
N TYR A 84 21.22 -4.68 0.18
CA TYR A 84 19.83 -4.56 0.63
C TYR A 84 18.89 -4.00 -0.45
N LEU A 85 19.42 -3.43 -1.55
CA LEU A 85 18.64 -2.71 -2.54
C LEU A 85 18.28 -3.62 -3.73
N GLN A 86 17.01 -3.88 -3.91
CA GLN A 86 16.46 -4.51 -5.11
C GLN A 86 16.03 -3.43 -6.10
N PRO A 87 16.74 -3.23 -7.20
CA PRO A 87 16.37 -2.23 -8.18
C PRO A 87 15.03 -2.58 -8.82
N VAL A 88 14.09 -1.63 -8.80
CA VAL A 88 12.80 -1.73 -9.51
C VAL A 88 12.85 -0.78 -10.70
N PRO A 89 12.94 -1.31 -11.93
CA PRO A 89 12.94 -0.48 -13.12
C PRO A 89 11.54 0.07 -13.37
N MET A 90 11.44 1.36 -13.69
CA MET A 90 10.17 2.01 -13.99
C MET A 90 10.29 2.99 -15.15
N VAL A 91 9.15 3.27 -15.77
CA VAL A 91 8.96 4.36 -16.73
C VAL A 91 8.13 5.43 -16.03
N GLY A 92 8.68 6.62 -15.88
CA GLY A 92 7.98 7.79 -15.37
C GLY A 92 7.44 8.65 -16.50
N THR A 93 6.19 9.10 -16.40
CA THR A 93 5.55 10.02 -17.33
C THR A 93 5.06 11.27 -16.61
N THR A 94 5.46 12.44 -17.09
CA THR A 94 5.05 13.72 -16.51
C THR A 94 4.37 14.58 -17.57
N VAL A 95 3.12 14.96 -17.33
CA VAL A 95 2.37 15.87 -18.21
C VAL A 95 3.04 17.24 -18.25
N VAL A 96 3.17 17.81 -19.45
CA VAL A 96 3.80 19.12 -19.69
C VAL A 96 2.74 20.18 -19.91
N GLY A 97 2.71 21.18 -19.04
CA GLY A 97 1.72 22.25 -19.10
C GLY A 97 0.31 21.79 -18.72
N GLU A 98 -0.69 22.47 -19.23
CA GLU A 98 -2.10 22.12 -19.04
C GLU A 98 -2.64 21.46 -20.30
N PRO A 99 -3.12 20.21 -20.24
CA PRO A 99 -3.75 19.54 -21.37
C PRO A 99 -4.99 20.32 -21.86
N GLU A 100 -5.16 20.39 -23.17
CA GLU A 100 -6.41 20.89 -23.75
C GLU A 100 -7.36 19.71 -23.90
N VAL A 101 -8.54 19.77 -23.28
CA VAL A 101 -9.49 18.65 -23.23
C VAL A 101 -10.90 19.15 -23.38
N ASP A 102 -11.54 18.82 -24.51
CA ASP A 102 -12.94 19.11 -24.77
C ASP A 102 -13.71 17.84 -25.15
N LEU A 103 -14.92 17.71 -24.63
CA LEU A 103 -15.89 16.70 -25.06
C LEU A 103 -16.92 17.37 -25.95
N GLN A 104 -16.75 17.23 -27.26
CA GLN A 104 -17.53 17.94 -28.25
C GLN A 104 -18.69 17.09 -28.79
N SER A 105 -19.94 17.57 -28.62
CA SER A 105 -21.16 16.98 -29.16
C SER A 105 -21.83 17.94 -30.15
N GLY A 106 -21.61 17.76 -31.44
CA GLY A 106 -22.08 18.66 -32.49
C GLY A 106 -21.51 20.08 -32.33
N SER A 107 -22.39 21.08 -32.13
CA SER A 107 -22.00 22.47 -31.89
C SER A 107 -21.79 22.81 -30.41
N GLN A 108 -22.06 21.87 -29.51
CA GLN A 108 -21.85 22.04 -28.06
C GLN A 108 -20.53 21.37 -27.64
N ALA A 109 -19.79 22.01 -26.77
CA ALA A 109 -18.59 21.45 -26.16
C ALA A 109 -18.68 21.58 -24.65
N VAL A 110 -18.24 20.53 -23.96
CA VAL A 110 -17.95 20.54 -22.51
C VAL A 110 -16.45 20.63 -22.39
N SER A 111 -15.93 21.83 -22.17
CA SER A 111 -14.51 22.05 -21.91
C SER A 111 -14.19 21.59 -20.49
N LEU A 112 -13.13 20.78 -20.35
CA LEU A 112 -12.68 20.22 -19.09
C LEU A 112 -11.44 20.99 -18.62
N ARG A 113 -11.58 21.69 -17.52
CA ARG A 113 -10.48 22.48 -16.90
C ARG A 113 -9.54 21.54 -16.18
N TRP A 114 -8.25 21.68 -16.50
CA TRP A 114 -7.19 20.91 -15.83
C TRP A 114 -7.26 21.09 -14.31
N MET A 115 -7.05 20.04 -13.56
CA MET A 115 -7.13 19.93 -12.09
C MET A 115 -8.54 20.09 -11.52
N GLU A 116 -9.38 20.95 -12.08
CA GLU A 116 -10.74 21.20 -11.57
C GLU A 116 -11.76 20.17 -12.07
N ASP A 117 -11.75 19.91 -13.36
CA ASP A 117 -12.70 19.01 -14.03
C ASP A 117 -12.07 17.67 -14.43
N VAL A 118 -10.75 17.67 -14.71
CA VAL A 118 -10.04 16.51 -15.24
C VAL A 118 -8.58 16.51 -14.78
N VAL A 119 -8.05 15.31 -14.52
CA VAL A 119 -6.61 15.04 -14.45
C VAL A 119 -6.28 13.88 -15.37
N LEU A 120 -5.13 13.94 -16.05
CA LEU A 120 -4.70 12.96 -17.04
C LEU A 120 -3.24 12.57 -16.84
N ALA A 121 -2.91 11.36 -17.20
CA ALA A 121 -1.55 10.89 -17.38
C ALA A 121 -1.39 10.21 -18.73
N ALA A 122 -0.21 10.34 -19.33
CA ALA A 122 0.15 9.49 -20.46
C ALA A 122 0.47 8.08 -19.98
N GLY A 123 0.09 7.07 -20.72
CA GLY A 123 0.53 5.69 -20.47
C GLY A 123 2.04 5.52 -20.70
N PRO A 124 2.62 4.36 -20.34
CA PRO A 124 4.05 4.09 -20.50
C PRO A 124 4.45 4.16 -21.97
N SER A 125 5.58 4.81 -22.24
CA SER A 125 6.11 5.00 -23.59
C SER A 125 7.64 4.96 -23.56
N PRO A 126 8.31 4.53 -24.65
CA PRO A 126 9.77 4.55 -24.72
C PRO A 126 10.35 5.95 -24.98
N ALA A 127 9.52 6.95 -25.28
CA ALA A 127 9.91 8.31 -25.60
C ALA A 127 8.84 9.31 -25.18
N ASP A 128 9.19 10.60 -25.17
CA ASP A 128 8.24 11.70 -24.94
C ASP A 128 6.97 11.53 -25.77
N VAL A 129 5.84 11.81 -25.15
CA VAL A 129 4.50 11.59 -25.71
C VAL A 129 3.91 12.91 -26.18
N SER A 130 3.33 12.89 -27.39
CA SER A 130 2.47 13.95 -27.89
C SER A 130 1.21 13.29 -28.46
N LEU A 131 0.11 13.41 -27.74
CA LEU A 131 -1.19 12.90 -28.14
C LEU A 131 -2.03 14.06 -28.67
N GLU A 132 -2.59 13.88 -29.87
CA GLU A 132 -3.59 14.76 -30.45
C GLU A 132 -4.91 14.00 -30.61
N TRP A 133 -5.99 14.60 -30.18
CA TRP A 133 -7.32 14.02 -30.27
C TRP A 133 -8.18 14.82 -31.27
N PRO A 134 -8.21 14.43 -32.55
CA PRO A 134 -8.94 15.16 -33.59
C PRO A 134 -10.45 14.84 -33.58
N GLY A 135 -10.99 14.30 -32.51
CA GLY A 135 -12.34 13.85 -32.38
C GLY A 135 -12.46 12.34 -32.15
N VAL A 136 -11.79 11.82 -31.10
CA VAL A 136 -11.85 10.40 -30.73
C VAL A 136 -13.23 10.08 -30.15
N PRO A 137 -13.93 9.03 -30.62
CA PRO A 137 -15.23 8.66 -30.09
C PRO A 137 -15.15 8.27 -28.61
N VAL A 138 -16.18 8.63 -27.82
CA VAL A 138 -16.31 8.28 -26.42
C VAL A 138 -17.41 7.24 -26.24
N VAL A 139 -17.15 6.23 -25.42
CA VAL A 139 -18.09 5.17 -25.07
C VAL A 139 -18.24 5.12 -23.55
N PHE A 140 -19.46 5.31 -23.06
CA PHE A 140 -19.79 5.08 -21.66
C PHE A 140 -19.99 3.58 -21.43
N ALA A 141 -19.14 2.98 -20.63
CA ALA A 141 -19.10 1.54 -20.37
C ALA A 141 -19.50 1.19 -18.92
N GLY A 142 -20.40 1.97 -18.32
CA GLY A 142 -20.91 1.67 -16.98
C GLY A 142 -19.79 1.62 -15.93
N TYR A 143 -19.61 0.48 -15.31
CA TYR A 143 -18.48 0.21 -14.40
C TYR A 143 -17.25 -0.37 -15.11
N GLY A 144 -17.34 -0.70 -16.41
CA GLY A 144 -16.24 -1.24 -17.19
C GLY A 144 -15.77 -2.61 -16.71
N ILE A 145 -16.69 -3.47 -16.27
CA ILE A 145 -16.39 -4.78 -15.68
C ILE A 145 -16.62 -5.89 -16.70
N VAL A 146 -15.67 -6.84 -16.72
CA VAL A 146 -15.81 -8.16 -17.34
C VAL A 146 -15.53 -9.21 -16.28
N ASP A 147 -16.54 -9.93 -15.85
CA ASP A 147 -16.45 -11.03 -14.90
C ASP A 147 -16.94 -12.34 -15.54
N PRO A 148 -16.01 -13.19 -16.00
CA PRO A 148 -16.38 -14.48 -16.61
C PRO A 148 -17.08 -15.44 -15.64
N SER A 149 -16.86 -15.30 -14.33
CA SER A 149 -17.43 -16.19 -13.32
C SER A 149 -18.94 -16.02 -13.16
N THR A 150 -19.42 -14.79 -13.31
CA THR A 150 -20.86 -14.44 -13.25
C THR A 150 -21.48 -14.27 -14.65
N GLY A 151 -20.65 -14.12 -15.69
CA GLY A 151 -21.08 -13.78 -17.04
C GLY A 151 -21.35 -12.27 -17.22
N TRP A 152 -20.97 -11.44 -16.25
CA TRP A 152 -21.05 -9.98 -16.36
C TRP A 152 -20.07 -9.44 -17.40
N ASN A 153 -20.54 -8.59 -18.32
CA ASN A 153 -19.69 -7.97 -19.34
C ASN A 153 -20.29 -6.66 -19.83
N ASP A 154 -19.79 -5.56 -19.28
CA ASP A 154 -20.22 -4.21 -19.64
C ASP A 154 -19.90 -3.84 -21.10
N TYR A 155 -18.90 -4.47 -21.69
CA TYR A 155 -18.47 -4.23 -23.06
C TYR A 155 -19.19 -5.09 -24.10
N ALA A 156 -20.08 -6.00 -23.67
CA ALA A 156 -20.74 -6.94 -24.56
C ALA A 156 -21.44 -6.25 -25.75
N GLY A 157 -21.10 -6.67 -26.97
CA GLY A 157 -21.72 -6.15 -28.19
C GLY A 157 -21.28 -4.76 -28.62
N THR A 158 -20.35 -4.10 -27.89
CA THR A 158 -19.87 -2.75 -28.21
C THR A 158 -18.35 -2.78 -28.42
N ASP A 159 -17.93 -2.44 -29.63
CA ASP A 159 -16.50 -2.27 -29.94
C ASP A 159 -15.99 -0.95 -29.35
N VAL A 160 -14.97 -1.03 -28.48
CA VAL A 160 -14.31 0.14 -27.87
C VAL A 160 -12.88 0.34 -28.36
N LYS A 161 -12.45 -0.47 -29.32
CA LYS A 161 -11.11 -0.37 -29.89
C LYS A 161 -10.88 1.03 -30.48
N ASP A 162 -9.72 1.60 -30.15
CA ASP A 162 -9.28 2.93 -30.57
C ASP A 162 -10.24 4.07 -30.13
N LYS A 163 -11.05 3.86 -29.10
CA LYS A 163 -11.98 4.83 -28.53
C LYS A 163 -11.61 5.18 -27.10
N VAL A 164 -12.18 6.24 -26.56
CA VAL A 164 -12.09 6.60 -25.16
C VAL A 164 -13.21 5.90 -24.40
N VAL A 165 -12.85 5.18 -23.36
CA VAL A 165 -13.81 4.55 -22.45
C VAL A 165 -14.04 5.46 -21.25
N LEU A 166 -15.30 5.74 -20.95
CA LEU A 166 -15.76 6.49 -19.78
C LEU A 166 -16.44 5.51 -18.82
N VAL A 167 -15.96 5.40 -17.58
CA VAL A 167 -16.46 4.43 -16.59
C VAL A 167 -16.63 5.06 -15.22
N PHE A 168 -17.55 4.54 -14.42
CA PHE A 168 -17.60 4.85 -13.00
C PHE A 168 -16.46 4.13 -12.26
N VAL A 169 -15.92 4.79 -11.22
CA VAL A 169 -15.11 4.14 -10.20
C VAL A 169 -16.00 3.22 -9.36
N ASN A 170 -15.40 2.27 -8.63
CA ASN A 170 -16.08 1.27 -7.82
C ASN A 170 -16.77 0.18 -8.68
N ASP A 171 -17.52 -0.71 -8.05
CA ASP A 171 -18.36 -1.73 -8.67
C ASP A 171 -19.85 -1.47 -8.36
N PRO A 172 -20.78 -2.18 -9.02
CA PRO A 172 -22.20 -1.96 -8.80
C PRO A 172 -22.59 -2.12 -7.32
N PRO A 173 -23.19 -1.10 -6.68
CA PRO A 173 -23.55 -1.16 -5.27
C PRO A 173 -24.65 -2.20 -5.03
N SER A 174 -24.47 -3.01 -3.97
CA SER A 174 -25.44 -4.02 -3.57
C SER A 174 -25.34 -4.29 -2.06
N ASP A 175 -26.45 -4.75 -1.47
CA ASP A 175 -26.45 -5.35 -0.12
C ASP A 175 -26.34 -6.90 -0.18
N ASP A 176 -26.43 -7.50 -1.39
CA ASP A 176 -26.32 -8.94 -1.61
C ASP A 176 -24.85 -9.34 -1.74
N PRO A 177 -24.27 -10.08 -0.77
CA PRO A 177 -22.86 -10.49 -0.83
C PRO A 177 -22.51 -11.38 -2.03
N SER A 178 -23.49 -12.00 -2.67
CA SER A 178 -23.28 -12.81 -3.87
C SER A 178 -23.15 -11.98 -5.16
N PHE A 179 -23.43 -10.68 -5.08
CA PHE A 179 -23.34 -9.74 -6.20
C PHE A 179 -22.23 -8.73 -5.93
N PHE A 180 -21.09 -8.86 -6.60
CA PHE A 180 -19.87 -8.06 -6.42
C PHE A 180 -19.46 -7.84 -4.96
N GLY A 181 -19.57 -8.90 -4.11
CA GLY A 181 -19.20 -8.81 -2.71
C GLY A 181 -20.15 -8.01 -1.81
N GLY A 182 -21.29 -7.57 -2.35
CA GLY A 182 -22.27 -6.77 -1.63
C GLY A 182 -21.75 -5.37 -1.34
N ARG A 183 -21.66 -5.01 -0.04
CA ARG A 183 -21.11 -3.71 0.37
C ARG A 183 -19.59 -3.64 0.27
N ALA A 184 -18.89 -4.77 0.25
CA ALA A 184 -17.44 -4.79 0.15
C ALA A 184 -17.02 -4.62 -1.30
N LEU A 185 -16.15 -3.63 -1.56
CA LEU A 185 -15.58 -3.43 -2.89
C LEU A 185 -14.77 -4.65 -3.30
N THR A 186 -14.94 -5.08 -4.56
CA THR A 186 -14.12 -6.11 -5.19
C THR A 186 -12.95 -5.51 -5.96
N TYR A 187 -12.04 -6.35 -6.48
CA TYR A 187 -10.98 -5.86 -7.36
C TYR A 187 -11.52 -5.15 -8.60
N PHE A 188 -12.68 -5.54 -9.11
CA PHE A 188 -13.34 -4.87 -10.24
C PHE A 188 -13.65 -3.39 -9.97
N GLY A 189 -13.84 -3.00 -8.71
CA GLY A 189 -14.07 -1.62 -8.31
C GLY A 189 -12.83 -0.73 -8.29
N ARG A 190 -11.63 -1.32 -8.31
CA ARG A 190 -10.37 -0.56 -8.30
C ARG A 190 -10.17 0.24 -9.58
N TRP A 191 -9.66 1.46 -9.42
CA TRP A 191 -9.33 2.32 -10.56
C TRP A 191 -8.27 1.69 -11.50
N THR A 192 -7.31 0.95 -10.94
CA THR A 192 -6.33 0.20 -11.71
C THR A 192 -6.99 -0.82 -12.63
N TYR A 193 -7.97 -1.59 -12.12
CA TYR A 193 -8.73 -2.53 -12.93
C TYR A 193 -9.45 -1.86 -14.11
N LYS A 194 -10.02 -0.65 -13.90
CA LYS A 194 -10.73 0.08 -14.98
C LYS A 194 -9.81 0.36 -16.18
N ILE A 195 -8.57 0.76 -15.89
CA ILE A 195 -7.56 1.02 -16.92
C ILE A 195 -7.10 -0.29 -17.56
N GLU A 196 -6.80 -1.29 -16.76
CA GLU A 196 -6.38 -2.61 -17.23
C GLU A 196 -7.42 -3.24 -18.16
N GLU A 197 -8.70 -3.21 -17.76
CA GLU A 197 -9.76 -3.80 -18.58
C GLU A 197 -10.01 -3.00 -19.86
N ALA A 198 -10.04 -1.67 -19.78
CA ALA A 198 -10.13 -0.84 -20.99
C ALA A 198 -8.98 -1.11 -21.97
N ALA A 199 -7.76 -1.31 -21.47
CA ALA A 199 -6.62 -1.68 -22.30
C ALA A 199 -6.79 -3.07 -22.93
N ARG A 200 -7.25 -4.08 -22.17
CA ARG A 200 -7.58 -5.42 -22.69
C ARG A 200 -8.64 -5.38 -23.80
N GLN A 201 -9.59 -4.46 -23.70
CA GLN A 201 -10.62 -4.22 -24.73
C GLN A 201 -10.09 -3.37 -25.91
N GLY A 202 -8.83 -2.93 -25.87
CA GLY A 202 -8.19 -2.17 -26.96
C GLY A 202 -8.56 -0.69 -27.00
N ALA A 203 -9.05 -0.11 -25.91
CA ALA A 203 -9.36 1.30 -25.83
C ALA A 203 -8.11 2.18 -26.00
N ALA A 204 -8.25 3.34 -26.64
CA ALA A 204 -7.18 4.32 -26.79
C ALA A 204 -6.92 5.09 -25.50
N GLY A 205 -7.94 5.33 -24.69
CA GLY A 205 -7.84 6.05 -23.44
C GLY A 205 -8.96 5.68 -22.47
N THR A 206 -8.71 5.93 -21.18
CA THR A 206 -9.65 5.65 -20.10
C THR A 206 -9.90 6.91 -19.27
N LEU A 207 -11.16 7.28 -19.11
CA LEU A 207 -11.61 8.32 -18.20
C LEU A 207 -12.47 7.70 -17.09
N ILE A 208 -12.05 7.85 -15.86
CA ILE A 208 -12.75 7.32 -14.68
C ILE A 208 -13.55 8.45 -14.06
N ILE A 209 -14.85 8.26 -13.91
CA ILE A 209 -15.72 9.23 -13.26
C ILE A 209 -15.53 9.12 -11.75
N HIS A 210 -15.06 10.22 -11.16
CA HIS A 210 -14.93 10.33 -9.71
C HIS A 210 -16.29 10.67 -9.08
N ASN A 211 -16.61 9.95 -8.02
CA ASN A 211 -17.64 10.30 -7.06
C ASN A 211 -17.07 10.04 -5.67
N THR A 212 -17.18 11.01 -4.76
CA THR A 212 -16.54 10.94 -3.43
C THR A 212 -16.98 9.74 -2.62
N GLU A 213 -18.26 9.40 -2.64
CA GLU A 213 -18.78 8.25 -1.90
C GLU A 213 -18.24 6.93 -2.48
N MET A 214 -18.27 6.79 -3.80
CA MET A 214 -17.82 5.59 -4.51
C MET A 214 -16.29 5.42 -4.45
N ALA A 215 -15.52 6.50 -4.59
CA ALA A 215 -14.05 6.46 -4.52
C ALA A 215 -13.55 6.23 -3.08
N GLY A 216 -14.31 6.70 -2.09
CA GLY A 216 -13.95 6.67 -0.68
C GLY A 216 -13.02 7.81 -0.22
N TYR A 217 -12.76 8.79 -1.11
CA TYR A 217 -11.95 9.98 -0.86
C TYR A 217 -12.42 11.17 -1.72
N PRO A 218 -12.13 12.43 -1.31
CA PRO A 218 -12.53 13.62 -2.07
C PRO A 218 -11.73 13.80 -3.36
N TRP A 219 -12.23 14.68 -4.26
CA TRP A 219 -11.57 15.01 -5.52
C TRP A 219 -10.15 15.57 -5.34
N SER A 220 -9.86 16.25 -4.23
CA SER A 220 -8.54 16.78 -3.90
C SER A 220 -7.46 15.69 -3.87
N VAL A 221 -7.79 14.48 -3.41
CA VAL A 221 -6.88 13.33 -3.44
C VAL A 221 -6.50 12.94 -4.87
N VAL A 222 -7.47 12.96 -5.78
CA VAL A 222 -7.20 12.68 -7.21
C VAL A 222 -6.34 13.78 -7.83
N GLN A 223 -6.62 15.05 -7.48
CA GLN A 223 -5.84 16.19 -7.97
C GLN A 223 -4.36 16.06 -7.60
N THR A 224 -4.07 15.75 -6.33
CA THR A 224 -2.70 15.67 -5.83
C THR A 224 -1.97 14.41 -6.29
N SER A 225 -2.64 13.25 -6.30
CA SER A 225 -2.05 11.97 -6.71
C SER A 225 -1.78 11.88 -8.22
N TRP A 226 -2.56 12.59 -9.07
CA TRP A 226 -2.48 12.46 -10.53
C TRP A 226 -1.88 13.67 -11.26
N SER A 227 -1.52 14.73 -10.54
CA SER A 227 -0.88 15.91 -11.12
C SER A 227 0.64 15.79 -11.24
N GLY A 228 1.25 14.88 -10.49
CA GLY A 228 2.68 14.59 -10.51
C GLY A 228 3.09 13.59 -11.60
N GLU A 229 4.33 13.13 -11.51
CA GLU A 229 4.84 12.06 -12.34
C GLU A 229 4.13 10.74 -12.01
N GLN A 230 3.69 10.02 -13.03
CA GLN A 230 3.09 8.70 -12.89
C GLN A 230 4.10 7.63 -13.31
N PHE A 231 4.15 6.52 -12.57
CA PHE A 231 5.12 5.46 -12.82
C PHE A 231 4.45 4.16 -13.27
N TYR A 232 5.17 3.39 -14.06
CA TYR A 232 4.75 2.11 -14.61
C TYR A 232 5.93 1.13 -14.63
N LEU A 233 5.67 -0.16 -14.40
CA LEU A 233 6.67 -1.19 -14.70
C LEU A 233 6.81 -1.32 -16.23
N PRO A 234 8.00 -1.63 -16.76
CA PRO A 234 8.24 -1.67 -18.21
C PRO A 234 7.38 -2.69 -18.98
N ASP A 235 6.91 -3.75 -18.32
CA ASP A 235 6.09 -4.81 -18.88
C ASP A 235 4.58 -4.56 -18.80
N GLN A 236 4.15 -3.47 -18.13
CA GLN A 236 2.74 -3.10 -18.02
C GLN A 236 2.13 -2.47 -19.28
N GLY A 237 2.89 -2.32 -20.36
CA GLY A 237 2.41 -1.63 -21.57
C GLY A 237 1.11 -2.21 -22.18
N ASN A 238 0.83 -3.49 -21.95
CA ASN A 238 -0.41 -4.14 -22.40
C ASN A 238 -1.58 -4.00 -21.41
N GLU A 239 -1.32 -3.48 -20.21
CA GLU A 239 -2.34 -3.24 -19.16
C GLU A 239 -2.68 -1.75 -19.04
N GLN A 240 -2.16 -0.91 -19.92
CA GLN A 240 -2.34 0.53 -19.90
C GLN A 240 -2.88 1.03 -21.24
N THR A 241 -3.76 2.03 -21.19
CA THR A 241 -4.18 2.77 -22.38
C THR A 241 -3.15 3.86 -22.72
N SER A 242 -3.21 4.46 -23.92
CA SER A 242 -2.28 5.52 -24.33
C SER A 242 -2.31 6.73 -23.38
N PHE A 243 -3.43 6.95 -22.74
CA PHE A 243 -3.61 7.88 -21.63
C PHE A 243 -4.73 7.37 -20.72
N ALA A 244 -4.66 7.75 -19.47
CA ALA A 244 -5.72 7.51 -18.50
C ALA A 244 -5.92 8.74 -17.63
N GLY A 245 -7.07 8.84 -16.98
CA GLY A 245 -7.29 9.93 -16.04
C GLY A 245 -8.66 9.89 -15.40
N TRP A 246 -8.93 10.93 -14.66
CA TRP A 246 -10.17 11.08 -13.93
C TRP A 246 -10.92 12.32 -14.38
N ILE A 247 -12.25 12.20 -14.40
CA ILE A 247 -13.16 13.31 -14.61
C ILE A 247 -13.99 13.51 -13.34
N SER A 248 -14.12 14.76 -12.88
CA SER A 248 -14.91 15.06 -11.68
C SER A 248 -16.38 14.75 -11.90
N GLN A 249 -17.11 14.41 -10.83
CA GLN A 249 -18.55 14.18 -10.90
C GLN A 249 -19.31 15.35 -11.57
N ALA A 250 -18.96 16.57 -11.19
CA ALA A 250 -19.62 17.75 -11.77
C ALA A 250 -19.41 17.87 -13.28
N ALA A 251 -18.20 17.55 -13.77
CA ALA A 251 -17.92 17.56 -15.21
C ALA A 251 -18.63 16.40 -15.93
N ALA A 252 -18.66 15.20 -15.31
CA ALA A 252 -19.39 14.05 -15.86
C ALA A 252 -20.90 14.31 -15.92
N GLN A 253 -21.49 14.98 -14.93
CA GLN A 253 -22.90 15.38 -14.95
C GLN A 253 -23.19 16.34 -16.10
N ARG A 254 -22.36 17.38 -16.31
CA ARG A 254 -22.50 18.28 -17.47
C ARG A 254 -22.42 17.53 -18.80
N LEU A 255 -21.51 16.55 -18.89
CA LEU A 255 -21.40 15.69 -20.05
C LEU A 255 -22.70 14.89 -20.29
N PHE A 256 -23.18 14.18 -19.26
CA PHE A 256 -24.40 13.38 -19.36
C PHE A 256 -25.63 14.21 -19.73
N GLU A 257 -25.78 15.40 -19.15
CA GLU A 257 -26.84 16.35 -19.53
C GLU A 257 -26.77 16.72 -21.03
N SER A 258 -25.56 16.98 -21.55
CA SER A 258 -25.36 17.29 -22.98
C SER A 258 -25.72 16.12 -23.91
N GLU A 259 -25.58 14.90 -23.40
CA GLU A 259 -25.94 13.64 -24.07
C GLU A 259 -27.42 13.26 -23.88
N GLY A 260 -28.19 14.02 -23.09
CA GLY A 260 -29.57 13.73 -22.74
C GLY A 260 -29.69 12.53 -21.78
N LEU A 261 -28.67 12.31 -20.96
CA LEU A 261 -28.62 11.31 -19.90
C LEU A 261 -28.81 12.00 -18.57
N ASP A 262 -29.62 11.42 -17.70
CA ASP A 262 -29.71 11.81 -16.32
C ASP A 262 -28.71 10.99 -15.50
N TRP A 263 -28.02 11.62 -14.53
CA TRP A 263 -26.99 11.02 -13.71
C TRP A 263 -27.48 9.78 -12.95
N GLU A 264 -28.59 9.91 -12.23
CA GLU A 264 -29.15 8.81 -11.42
C GLU A 264 -29.61 7.65 -12.31
N THR A 265 -30.14 7.99 -13.49
CA THR A 265 -30.54 7.00 -14.48
C THR A 265 -29.34 6.27 -15.05
N ALA A 266 -28.24 6.98 -15.36
CA ALA A 266 -27.01 6.38 -15.87
C ALA A 266 -26.37 5.45 -14.82
N LEU A 267 -26.29 5.89 -13.56
CA LEU A 267 -25.78 5.12 -12.45
C LEU A 267 -26.57 3.83 -12.22
N LYS A 268 -27.90 3.96 -12.15
CA LYS A 268 -28.81 2.82 -11.98
C LYS A 268 -28.71 1.82 -13.14
N GLN A 269 -28.65 2.30 -14.37
CA GLN A 269 -28.54 1.42 -15.55
C GLN A 269 -27.19 0.68 -15.56
N ALA A 270 -26.09 1.36 -15.24
CA ALA A 270 -24.76 0.76 -15.15
C ALA A 270 -24.69 -0.38 -14.12
N GLY A 271 -25.43 -0.27 -13.00
CA GLY A 271 -25.51 -1.31 -11.97
C GLY A 271 -26.54 -2.42 -12.26
N THR A 272 -27.14 -2.47 -13.46
CA THR A 272 -28.17 -3.46 -13.78
C THR A 272 -27.59 -4.58 -14.64
N GLU A 273 -27.89 -5.84 -14.29
CA GLU A 273 -27.49 -7.00 -15.07
C GLU A 273 -27.94 -6.85 -16.54
N GLY A 274 -27.01 -7.16 -17.45
CA GLY A 274 -27.25 -7.01 -18.90
C GLY A 274 -27.04 -5.59 -19.42
N PHE A 275 -26.47 -4.69 -18.62
CA PHE A 275 -25.98 -3.40 -19.13
C PHE A 275 -25.05 -3.62 -20.32
N GLN A 276 -25.10 -2.73 -21.28
CA GLN A 276 -24.20 -2.71 -22.44
C GLN A 276 -23.61 -1.33 -22.62
N ALA A 277 -22.31 -1.28 -22.90
CA ALA A 277 -21.62 -0.05 -23.21
C ALA A 277 -22.33 0.75 -24.31
N ARG A 278 -22.39 2.05 -24.10
CA ARG A 278 -23.15 2.97 -24.95
C ARG A 278 -22.24 3.98 -25.63
N PRO A 279 -22.13 4.01 -26.96
CA PRO A 279 -21.48 5.11 -27.67
C PRO A 279 -22.18 6.44 -27.37
N LEU A 280 -21.42 7.45 -26.97
CA LEU A 280 -21.90 8.81 -26.78
C LEU A 280 -21.79 9.58 -28.10
N ARG A 281 -22.57 10.66 -28.25
CA ARG A 281 -22.48 11.56 -29.41
C ARG A 281 -21.22 12.42 -29.35
N CYS A 282 -20.71 12.67 -28.14
CA CYS A 282 -19.52 13.46 -27.94
C CYS A 282 -18.26 12.76 -28.46
N ARG A 283 -17.27 13.56 -28.76
CA ARG A 283 -15.93 13.13 -29.15
C ARG A 283 -14.90 13.89 -28.35
N LEU A 284 -13.83 13.20 -27.93
CA LEU A 284 -12.70 13.83 -27.28
C LEU A 284 -11.90 14.61 -28.33
N THR A 285 -11.70 15.90 -28.09
CA THR A 285 -10.79 16.76 -28.86
C THR A 285 -9.79 17.44 -27.93
N GLY A 286 -8.62 17.76 -28.45
CA GLY A 286 -7.57 18.42 -27.67
C GLY A 286 -6.21 17.77 -27.83
N ARG A 287 -5.34 18.00 -26.85
CA ARG A 287 -3.96 17.45 -26.85
C ARG A 287 -3.41 17.27 -25.46
N LEU A 288 -2.45 16.34 -25.36
CA LEU A 288 -1.65 16.10 -24.16
C LEU A 288 -0.19 15.90 -24.57
N GLU A 289 0.72 16.58 -23.91
CA GLU A 289 2.15 16.35 -24.03
C GLU A 289 2.70 15.82 -22.72
N ALA A 290 3.59 14.83 -22.77
CA ALA A 290 4.24 14.29 -21.58
C ALA A 290 5.72 14.01 -21.83
N LYS A 291 6.55 14.31 -20.84
CA LYS A 291 7.93 13.88 -20.75
C LYS A 291 7.99 12.45 -20.22
N VAL A 292 8.89 11.67 -20.78
CA VAL A 292 9.10 10.28 -20.38
C VAL A 292 10.54 10.07 -19.97
N ARG A 293 10.75 9.41 -18.85
CA ARG A 293 12.09 9.02 -18.38
C ARG A 293 12.09 7.59 -17.84
N SER A 294 13.20 6.88 -18.07
CA SER A 294 13.45 5.64 -17.33
C SER A 294 14.05 5.98 -15.98
N ILE A 295 13.53 5.34 -14.95
CA ILE A 295 14.03 5.48 -13.58
C ILE A 295 14.26 4.11 -12.95
N GLU A 296 14.96 4.13 -11.85
CA GLU A 296 15.11 3.00 -10.94
C GLU A 296 14.89 3.50 -9.52
N SER A 297 14.00 2.85 -8.77
CA SER A 297 13.78 3.10 -7.35
C SER A 297 13.82 1.76 -6.63
N PRO A 298 14.62 1.58 -5.57
CA PRO A 298 14.80 0.26 -5.01
C PRO A 298 13.73 -0.11 -3.98
N ASN A 299 13.30 -1.39 -3.95
CA ASN A 299 12.84 -1.98 -2.72
C ASN A 299 14.03 -2.19 -1.79
N VAL A 300 13.86 -2.06 -0.49
CA VAL A 300 14.92 -2.28 0.50
C VAL A 300 14.61 -3.56 1.28
N LEU A 301 15.46 -4.57 1.12
CA LEU A 301 15.23 -5.94 1.59
C LEU A 301 16.29 -6.37 2.60
N GLY A 302 15.86 -6.90 3.76
CA GLY A 302 16.77 -7.41 4.78
C GLY A 302 16.21 -8.64 5.48
N VAL A 303 17.05 -9.62 5.82
CA VAL A 303 16.62 -10.89 6.39
C VAL A 303 17.05 -11.04 7.85
N ALA A 304 16.09 -11.30 8.72
CA ALA A 304 16.34 -11.91 10.03
C ALA A 304 16.28 -13.43 9.86
N ARG A 305 17.47 -14.09 9.89
CA ARG A 305 17.61 -15.53 9.62
C ARG A 305 16.99 -16.35 10.74
N GLY A 306 16.12 -17.30 10.39
CA GLY A 306 15.53 -18.27 11.30
C GLY A 306 16.53 -19.31 11.79
N GLY A 307 16.27 -19.87 12.97
CA GLY A 307 17.17 -20.81 13.63
C GLY A 307 16.87 -22.29 13.37
N ASN A 308 15.75 -22.66 12.77
CA ASN A 308 15.42 -24.05 12.48
C ASN A 308 15.98 -24.47 11.11
N PRO A 309 16.98 -25.40 11.05
CA PRO A 309 17.59 -25.82 9.80
C PRO A 309 16.62 -26.42 8.77
N GLU A 310 15.46 -26.92 9.21
CA GLU A 310 14.46 -27.51 8.33
C GLU A 310 13.54 -26.46 7.65
N SER A 311 13.44 -25.25 8.23
CA SER A 311 12.56 -24.20 7.75
C SER A 311 13.23 -22.82 7.62
N ALA A 312 14.53 -22.70 7.91
CA ALA A 312 15.24 -21.41 7.82
C ALA A 312 15.30 -20.84 6.38
N ASP A 313 15.12 -21.68 5.37
CA ASP A 313 15.05 -21.27 3.96
C ASP A 313 13.60 -20.99 3.49
N GLU A 314 12.63 -20.99 4.40
CA GLU A 314 11.28 -20.48 4.19
C GLU A 314 11.15 -19.08 4.78
N TYR A 315 10.46 -18.19 4.08
CA TYR A 315 10.43 -16.77 4.41
C TYR A 315 9.01 -16.25 4.64
N ILE A 316 8.83 -15.55 5.75
CA ILE A 316 7.67 -14.68 5.98
C ILE A 316 8.07 -13.30 5.47
N VAL A 317 7.35 -12.74 4.52
CA VAL A 317 7.63 -11.40 4.00
C VAL A 317 6.84 -10.38 4.81
N VAL A 318 7.53 -9.39 5.38
CA VAL A 318 6.88 -8.25 6.04
C VAL A 318 7.01 -7.04 5.14
N THR A 319 5.89 -6.43 4.76
CA THR A 319 5.86 -5.31 3.83
C THR A 319 5.29 -4.04 4.47
N SER A 320 5.87 -2.91 4.11
CA SER A 320 5.35 -1.56 4.30
C SER A 320 6.02 -0.66 3.26
N HIS A 321 5.28 0.22 2.60
CA HIS A 321 5.88 1.10 1.62
C HIS A 321 6.55 2.31 2.26
N TYR A 322 7.62 2.80 1.64
CA TYR A 322 8.36 3.95 2.15
C TYR A 322 8.22 5.20 1.27
N ASP A 323 7.68 5.05 0.07
CA ASP A 323 7.43 6.16 -0.85
C ASP A 323 6.19 6.96 -0.44
N HIS A 324 6.10 8.18 -0.97
CA HIS A 324 4.90 8.99 -0.97
C HIS A 324 4.93 9.94 -2.19
N LEU A 325 4.07 10.95 -2.22
CA LEU A 325 3.82 11.75 -3.43
C LEU A 325 4.96 12.71 -3.82
N GLY A 326 5.89 13.00 -2.90
CA GLY A 326 7.03 13.87 -3.20
C GLY A 326 6.72 15.36 -3.09
N VAL A 327 7.26 16.15 -4.03
CA VAL A 327 6.96 17.58 -4.14
C VAL A 327 5.93 17.79 -5.25
N GLY A 328 4.81 18.39 -4.90
CA GLY A 328 3.64 18.50 -5.77
C GLY A 328 3.03 19.90 -5.79
N PRO A 329 1.75 20.03 -6.17
CA PRO A 329 1.01 21.28 -6.14
C PRO A 329 1.02 21.93 -4.75
N VAL A 330 1.10 23.25 -4.71
CA VAL A 330 1.05 24.00 -3.45
C VAL A 330 -0.38 23.96 -2.88
N VAL A 331 -0.52 23.48 -1.66
CA VAL A 331 -1.77 23.52 -0.89
C VAL A 331 -1.50 24.28 0.41
N GLU A 332 -2.27 25.33 0.67
CA GLU A 332 -2.14 26.18 1.87
C GLU A 332 -0.71 26.74 2.13
N GLY A 333 0.09 26.83 1.07
CA GLY A 333 1.45 27.41 1.13
C GLY A 333 2.57 26.37 1.22
N ASP A 334 2.24 25.09 1.29
CA ASP A 334 3.17 23.97 1.31
C ASP A 334 3.06 23.12 0.03
N SER A 335 4.17 22.51 -0.39
CA SER A 335 4.29 21.65 -1.57
C SER A 335 4.99 20.32 -1.31
N ILE A 336 5.44 20.07 -0.08
CA ILE A 336 6.08 18.81 0.31
C ILE A 336 5.01 17.90 0.89
N TYR A 337 4.79 16.78 0.26
CA TYR A 337 3.85 15.76 0.73
C TYR A 337 4.62 14.79 1.63
N ASN A 338 4.75 15.16 2.92
CA ASN A 338 5.60 14.43 3.87
C ASN A 338 5.12 13.00 4.13
N GLY A 339 3.81 12.72 4.03
CA GLY A 339 3.26 11.39 4.23
C GLY A 339 3.72 10.79 5.55
N ALA A 340 3.45 11.49 6.65
CA ALA A 340 3.91 11.06 7.97
C ALA A 340 3.12 9.85 8.46
N LEU A 341 1.80 9.89 8.32
CA LEU A 341 0.96 8.74 8.60
C LEU A 341 1.04 7.73 7.43
N ASP A 342 0.94 8.22 6.21
CA ASP A 342 0.97 7.48 4.95
C ASP A 342 2.31 7.69 4.20
N ASN A 343 3.32 6.83 4.31
CA ASN A 343 3.43 5.70 5.22
C ASN A 343 4.82 5.69 5.89
N ALA A 344 5.31 6.88 6.30
CA ALA A 344 6.51 6.95 7.13
C ALA A 344 6.30 6.20 8.45
N SER A 345 5.05 6.20 8.97
CA SER A 345 4.67 5.55 10.21
C SER A 345 4.82 4.03 10.12
N GLY A 346 4.30 3.41 9.09
CA GLY A 346 4.44 1.96 8.85
C GLY A 346 5.89 1.56 8.60
N THR A 347 6.63 2.34 7.78
CA THR A 347 8.07 2.09 7.58
C THR A 347 8.86 2.22 8.88
N ALA A 348 8.53 3.16 9.77
CA ALA A 348 9.16 3.28 11.08
C ALA A 348 8.92 2.05 11.95
N LEU A 349 7.71 1.50 11.94
CA LEU A 349 7.42 0.24 12.62
C LEU A 349 8.14 -0.96 11.98
N LEU A 350 8.21 -1.02 10.66
CA LEU A 350 8.94 -2.07 9.94
C LEU A 350 10.43 -2.10 10.38
N LEU A 351 11.05 -0.94 10.52
CA LEU A 351 12.42 -0.81 11.02
C LEU A 351 12.54 -1.30 12.47
N GLU A 352 11.61 -0.94 13.33
CA GLU A 352 11.61 -1.37 14.72
C GLU A 352 11.40 -2.89 14.83
N LEU A 353 10.49 -3.46 14.06
CA LEU A 353 10.27 -4.91 14.00
C LEU A 353 11.51 -5.64 13.47
N ALA A 354 12.23 -5.07 12.51
CA ALA A 354 13.50 -5.60 12.01
C ALA A 354 14.57 -5.64 13.11
N ARG A 355 14.67 -4.58 13.94
CA ARG A 355 15.55 -4.51 15.10
C ARG A 355 15.19 -5.59 16.14
N VAL A 356 13.91 -5.73 16.47
CA VAL A 356 13.40 -6.74 17.40
C VAL A 356 13.69 -8.15 16.88
N ALA A 357 13.40 -8.43 15.61
CA ALA A 357 13.61 -9.73 14.99
C ALA A 357 15.10 -10.14 14.98
N SER A 358 15.99 -9.20 14.68
CA SER A 358 17.43 -9.46 14.74
C SER A 358 17.91 -9.79 16.17
N ALA A 359 17.43 -9.04 17.16
CA ALA A 359 17.79 -9.27 18.56
C ALA A 359 17.21 -10.59 19.12
N ARG A 360 16.03 -10.98 18.64
CA ARG A 360 15.27 -12.16 19.11
C ARG A 360 15.21 -13.29 18.06
N ARG A 361 16.16 -13.34 17.13
CA ARG A 361 16.18 -14.34 16.05
C ARG A 361 16.09 -15.79 16.53
N ASN A 362 16.52 -16.08 17.77
CA ASN A 362 16.40 -17.42 18.37
C ASN A 362 14.94 -17.87 18.57
N GLU A 363 13.98 -16.96 18.50
CA GLU A 363 12.55 -17.26 18.60
C GLU A 363 11.92 -17.58 17.24
N LEU A 364 12.67 -17.38 16.15
CA LEU A 364 12.20 -17.58 14.78
C LEU A 364 12.70 -18.91 14.23
N GLY A 365 11.81 -19.82 13.91
CA GLY A 365 12.14 -21.04 13.16
C GLY A 365 12.38 -20.72 11.67
N ARG A 366 11.41 -20.10 11.00
CA ARG A 366 11.51 -19.56 9.65
C ARG A 366 12.21 -18.21 9.64
N SER A 367 12.79 -17.85 8.51
CA SER A 367 13.35 -16.52 8.29
C SER A 367 12.26 -15.48 8.08
N VAL A 368 12.55 -14.23 8.44
CA VAL A 368 11.68 -13.08 8.17
C VAL A 368 12.40 -12.14 7.20
N LEU A 369 11.78 -11.92 6.03
CA LEU A 369 12.23 -10.97 5.02
C LEU A 369 11.49 -9.65 5.22
N PHE A 370 12.17 -8.63 5.74
CA PHE A 370 11.67 -7.28 5.84
C PHE A 370 11.85 -6.58 4.50
N ALA A 371 10.78 -6.00 3.98
CA ALA A 371 10.72 -5.36 2.68
C ALA A 371 10.05 -3.98 2.81
N ALA A 372 10.86 -2.92 2.83
CA ALA A 372 10.36 -1.59 2.58
C ALA A 372 10.24 -1.41 1.06
N VAL A 373 9.00 -1.33 0.56
CA VAL A 373 8.74 -1.32 -0.89
C VAL A 373 8.54 0.09 -1.42
N THR A 374 8.84 0.29 -2.70
CA THR A 374 8.73 1.57 -3.41
C THR A 374 7.49 1.62 -4.29
N ALA A 375 7.04 2.82 -4.66
CA ALA A 375 6.00 3.05 -5.66
C ALA A 375 4.67 2.32 -5.37
N GLU A 376 4.28 2.24 -4.11
CA GLU A 376 2.96 1.77 -3.69
C GLU A 376 1.87 2.69 -4.21
N GLU A 377 2.06 4.00 -4.03
CA GLU A 377 1.17 5.10 -4.41
C GLU A 377 0.82 5.12 -5.90
N GLN A 378 1.60 4.44 -6.69
CA GLN A 378 1.45 4.34 -8.15
C GLN A 378 0.80 3.02 -8.60
N GLY A 379 0.18 2.28 -7.67
CA GLY A 379 -0.50 1.03 -7.93
C GLY A 379 0.33 -0.20 -7.60
N LEU A 380 0.97 -0.21 -6.42
CA LEU A 380 1.65 -1.36 -5.82
C LEU A 380 2.88 -1.86 -6.63
N LEU A 381 3.60 -0.96 -7.31
CA LEU A 381 4.60 -1.38 -8.30
C LEU A 381 5.79 -2.10 -7.66
N GLY A 382 6.27 -1.63 -6.52
CA GLY A 382 7.42 -2.23 -5.83
C GLY A 382 7.11 -3.61 -5.26
N SER A 383 5.97 -3.77 -4.59
CA SER A 383 5.54 -5.06 -4.07
C SER A 383 5.18 -6.05 -5.19
N ARG A 384 4.57 -5.57 -6.29
CA ARG A 384 4.33 -6.37 -7.48
C ARG A 384 5.65 -6.90 -8.06
N TYR A 385 6.63 -6.00 -8.23
CA TYR A 385 7.94 -6.39 -8.74
C TYR A 385 8.61 -7.40 -7.81
N LEU A 386 8.55 -7.20 -6.49
CA LEU A 386 9.10 -8.14 -5.50
C LEU A 386 8.41 -9.51 -5.55
N ALA A 387 7.09 -9.54 -5.66
CA ALA A 387 6.33 -10.79 -5.73
C ALA A 387 6.55 -11.56 -7.06
N GLU A 388 6.83 -10.85 -8.15
CA GLU A 388 7.14 -11.41 -9.47
C GLU A 388 8.61 -11.77 -9.62
N ASN A 389 9.53 -11.06 -8.94
CA ASN A 389 10.98 -11.21 -9.01
C ASN A 389 11.61 -11.34 -7.61
N PRO A 390 11.18 -12.29 -6.79
CA PRO A 390 11.72 -12.43 -5.44
C PRO A 390 13.21 -12.83 -5.48
N PRO A 391 14.02 -12.41 -4.47
CA PRO A 391 15.44 -12.77 -4.40
C PRO A 391 15.69 -14.23 -4.02
N VAL A 392 14.64 -14.98 -3.72
CA VAL A 392 14.62 -16.42 -3.40
C VAL A 392 13.56 -17.10 -4.25
N PRO A 393 13.57 -18.44 -4.40
CA PRO A 393 12.46 -19.16 -5.06
C PRO A 393 11.10 -18.79 -4.46
N VAL A 394 10.11 -18.54 -5.31
CA VAL A 394 8.78 -18.07 -4.87
C VAL A 394 8.10 -19.06 -3.91
N GLU A 395 8.38 -20.35 -4.05
CA GLU A 395 7.87 -21.42 -3.21
C GLU A 395 8.39 -21.34 -1.77
N GLN A 396 9.47 -20.58 -1.53
CA GLN A 396 10.00 -20.34 -0.20
C GLN A 396 9.30 -19.17 0.51
N LEU A 397 8.50 -18.37 -0.19
CA LEU A 397 7.68 -17.32 0.41
C LEU A 397 6.39 -17.93 0.95
N VAL A 398 6.29 -18.13 2.25
CA VAL A 398 5.18 -18.87 2.88
C VAL A 398 4.02 -18.00 3.32
N ALA A 399 4.27 -16.73 3.61
CA ALA A 399 3.24 -15.76 3.98
C ALA A 399 3.71 -14.34 3.75
N ASN A 400 2.75 -13.42 3.60
CA ASN A 400 3.00 -11.99 3.69
C ASN A 400 2.24 -11.40 4.89
N VAL A 401 2.90 -10.50 5.62
CA VAL A 401 2.34 -9.66 6.69
C VAL A 401 2.56 -8.21 6.30
N ASN A 402 1.49 -7.51 6.04
CA ASN A 402 1.52 -6.12 5.58
C ASN A 402 0.90 -5.18 6.59
N PHE A 403 1.40 -3.97 6.63
CA PHE A 403 0.76 -2.84 7.29
C PHE A 403 1.13 -1.54 6.56
N ASP A 404 0.15 -0.66 6.50
CA ASP A 404 0.16 0.59 5.78
C ASP A 404 -0.53 1.62 6.67
N SER A 405 0.24 2.52 7.20
CA SER A 405 -0.08 3.32 8.37
C SER A 405 -0.15 2.50 9.68
N ILE A 406 0.16 3.15 10.79
CA ILE A 406 0.05 2.55 12.13
C ILE A 406 -0.73 3.48 13.07
N ASN A 407 -1.22 2.92 14.16
CA ASN A 407 -1.96 3.68 15.14
C ASN A 407 -1.08 4.67 15.92
N VAL A 408 -1.26 5.95 15.68
CA VAL A 408 -0.52 7.04 16.33
C VAL A 408 -1.35 7.80 17.39
N TRP A 409 -2.58 7.33 17.70
CA TRP A 409 -3.53 8.05 18.56
C TRP A 409 -3.85 7.35 19.89
N GLY A 410 -3.11 6.30 20.24
CA GLY A 410 -3.25 5.56 21.48
C GLY A 410 -3.80 4.14 21.28
N GLU A 411 -3.87 3.38 22.38
CA GLU A 411 -4.29 1.97 22.34
C GLU A 411 -5.76 1.80 21.99
N THR A 412 -6.06 0.69 21.28
CA THR A 412 -7.42 0.24 20.95
C THR A 412 -7.80 -1.02 21.71
N GLU A 413 -9.09 -1.35 21.73
CA GLU A 413 -9.62 -2.61 22.25
C GLU A 413 -9.74 -3.68 21.17
N ASP A 414 -9.50 -3.30 19.92
CA ASP A 414 -9.67 -4.15 18.74
C ASP A 414 -8.58 -3.91 17.69
N MET A 415 -8.52 -4.82 16.76
CA MET A 415 -7.63 -4.75 15.59
C MET A 415 -8.31 -5.36 14.37
N VAL A 416 -7.99 -4.83 13.20
CA VAL A 416 -8.42 -5.36 11.91
C VAL A 416 -7.30 -6.20 11.32
N ALA A 417 -7.64 -7.34 10.72
CA ALA A 417 -6.70 -8.23 10.05
C ALA A 417 -7.35 -8.78 8.78
N MET A 418 -7.24 -8.00 7.70
CA MET A 418 -7.86 -8.31 6.41
C MET A 418 -7.13 -9.45 5.70
N GLY A 419 -7.88 -10.35 5.05
CA GLY A 419 -7.34 -11.46 4.29
C GLY A 419 -6.94 -12.69 5.12
N ALA A 420 -6.73 -12.55 6.42
CA ALA A 420 -6.40 -13.68 7.29
C ALA A 420 -7.49 -14.76 7.26
N GLU A 421 -8.79 -14.34 7.20
CA GLU A 421 -9.96 -15.24 7.15
C GLU A 421 -9.96 -16.20 5.95
N LYS A 422 -9.20 -15.88 4.90
CA LYS A 422 -9.11 -16.69 3.67
C LYS A 422 -8.11 -17.85 3.76
N SER A 423 -7.31 -17.88 4.81
CA SER A 423 -6.22 -18.86 4.99
C SER A 423 -6.14 -19.37 6.44
N SER A 424 -5.19 -20.26 6.71
CA SER A 424 -4.90 -20.70 8.08
C SER A 424 -4.28 -19.61 8.96
N LEU A 425 -3.92 -18.43 8.40
CA LEU A 425 -3.54 -17.24 9.17
C LEU A 425 -4.65 -16.80 10.13
N ASP A 426 -5.90 -17.08 9.80
CA ASP A 426 -7.07 -16.81 10.63
C ASP A 426 -6.91 -17.31 12.08
N VAL A 427 -6.44 -18.55 12.22
CA VAL A 427 -6.21 -19.17 13.54
C VAL A 427 -5.08 -18.44 14.28
N VAL A 428 -3.98 -18.16 13.58
CA VAL A 428 -2.81 -17.47 14.16
C VAL A 428 -3.19 -16.08 14.67
N VAL A 429 -3.90 -15.31 13.85
CA VAL A 429 -4.37 -13.95 14.19
C VAL A 429 -5.30 -14.00 15.40
N GLN A 430 -6.30 -14.91 15.39
CA GLN A 430 -7.26 -15.03 16.47
C GLN A 430 -6.60 -15.38 17.82
N GLU A 431 -5.62 -16.28 17.82
CA GLU A 431 -4.86 -16.65 19.01
C GLU A 431 -4.05 -15.47 19.54
N VAL A 432 -3.31 -14.76 18.68
CA VAL A 432 -2.49 -13.61 19.07
C VAL A 432 -3.34 -12.49 19.67
N LEU A 433 -4.45 -12.13 19.00
CA LEU A 433 -5.32 -11.07 19.49
C LEU A 433 -5.96 -11.47 20.85
N SER A 434 -6.42 -12.72 20.96
CA SER A 434 -6.99 -13.24 22.22
C SER A 434 -5.99 -13.22 23.38
N GLU A 435 -4.71 -13.57 23.15
CA GLU A 435 -3.65 -13.52 24.16
C GLU A 435 -3.35 -12.08 24.60
N MET A 436 -3.52 -11.11 23.72
CA MET A 436 -3.33 -9.69 24.02
C MET A 436 -4.59 -9.01 24.56
N GLY A 437 -5.71 -9.75 24.67
CA GLY A 437 -6.99 -9.20 25.13
C GLY A 437 -7.62 -8.23 24.14
N LEU A 438 -7.33 -8.39 22.84
CA LEU A 438 -7.87 -7.62 21.74
C LEU A 438 -8.98 -8.41 21.03
N GLU A 439 -10.00 -7.72 20.57
CA GLU A 439 -11.01 -8.29 19.69
C GLU A 439 -10.58 -8.11 18.22
N ARG A 440 -10.90 -9.10 17.37
CA ARG A 440 -10.80 -8.91 15.93
C ARG A 440 -12.05 -8.23 15.41
N SER A 441 -11.90 -7.03 14.85
CA SER A 441 -12.98 -6.30 14.19
C SER A 441 -12.94 -6.52 12.68
N PRO A 442 -14.09 -6.52 12.00
CA PRO A 442 -14.13 -6.43 10.55
C PRO A 442 -13.64 -5.05 10.09
N ASP A 443 -13.30 -4.93 8.79
CA ASP A 443 -13.09 -3.63 8.16
C ASP A 443 -14.34 -2.75 8.36
N ALA A 444 -14.15 -1.56 8.90
CA ALA A 444 -15.24 -0.61 9.16
C ALA A 444 -15.73 0.09 7.87
N PHE A 445 -14.94 0.04 6.80
CA PHE A 445 -15.19 0.70 5.53
C PHE A 445 -15.01 -0.28 4.35
N PRO A 446 -15.73 -1.42 4.32
CA PRO A 446 -15.52 -2.45 3.31
C PRO A 446 -15.75 -1.94 1.88
N GLU A 447 -16.58 -0.90 1.71
CA GLU A 447 -16.83 -0.23 0.45
C GLU A 447 -15.61 0.52 -0.12
N LYS A 448 -14.58 0.77 0.70
CA LYS A 448 -13.33 1.38 0.26
C LYS A 448 -12.32 0.37 -0.31
N GLY A 449 -12.53 -0.94 -0.05
CA GLY A 449 -11.74 -2.03 -0.61
C GLY A 449 -10.28 -2.05 -0.19
N HIS A 450 -10.00 -1.78 1.07
CA HIS A 450 -8.63 -1.73 1.62
C HIS A 450 -7.84 -3.00 1.34
N PHE A 451 -8.49 -4.17 1.29
CA PHE A 451 -7.84 -5.43 0.92
C PHE A 451 -7.15 -5.41 -0.45
N PHE A 452 -7.60 -4.58 -1.40
CA PHE A 452 -7.04 -4.49 -2.75
C PHE A 452 -6.12 -3.28 -2.94
N ARG A 453 -5.88 -2.50 -1.88
CA ARG A 453 -5.24 -1.17 -1.98
C ARG A 453 -3.85 -1.10 -1.39
N SER A 454 -3.32 -2.18 -0.80
CA SER A 454 -2.00 -2.19 -0.21
C SER A 454 -1.17 -3.42 -0.63
N ASP A 455 0.09 -3.42 -0.33
CA ASP A 455 1.16 -4.27 -0.87
C ASP A 455 0.96 -5.78 -0.71
N HIS A 456 0.22 -6.22 0.32
CA HIS A 456 -0.11 -7.64 0.49
C HIS A 456 -0.83 -8.24 -0.71
N PHE A 457 -1.61 -7.41 -1.43
CA PHE A 457 -2.38 -7.88 -2.57
C PHE A 457 -1.48 -8.40 -3.71
N SER A 458 -0.30 -7.84 -3.87
CA SER A 458 0.71 -8.34 -4.82
C SER A 458 1.13 -9.78 -4.55
N PHE A 459 1.25 -10.16 -3.27
CA PHE A 459 1.57 -11.53 -2.84
C PHE A 459 0.36 -12.46 -2.97
N VAL A 460 -0.83 -11.98 -2.64
CA VAL A 460 -2.09 -12.69 -2.86
C VAL A 460 -2.25 -13.08 -4.32
N ARG A 461 -1.98 -12.19 -5.25
CA ARG A 461 -1.98 -12.47 -6.72
C ARG A 461 -0.99 -13.56 -7.13
N ARG A 462 0.02 -13.85 -6.32
CA ARG A 462 1.00 -14.94 -6.53
C ARG A 462 0.65 -16.21 -5.76
N GLY A 463 -0.54 -16.26 -5.15
CA GLY A 463 -1.01 -17.41 -4.38
C GLY A 463 -0.37 -17.54 -2.99
N ILE A 464 0.29 -16.50 -2.48
CA ILE A 464 0.91 -16.48 -1.16
C ILE A 464 -0.13 -15.98 -0.14
N PRO A 465 -0.46 -16.75 0.91
CA PRO A 465 -1.35 -16.29 1.98
C PRO A 465 -0.85 -15.00 2.61
N ALA A 466 -1.75 -14.04 2.79
CA ALA A 466 -1.38 -12.73 3.31
C ALA A 466 -2.37 -12.23 4.36
N VAL A 467 -1.88 -11.42 5.27
CA VAL A 467 -2.68 -10.61 6.19
C VAL A 467 -2.26 -9.16 6.11
N TYR A 468 -3.23 -8.28 5.96
CA TYR A 468 -3.08 -6.85 6.10
C TYR A 468 -3.63 -6.42 7.45
N TYR A 469 -2.73 -5.96 8.33
CA TYR A 469 -3.10 -5.41 9.62
C TYR A 469 -3.42 -3.94 9.50
N ASP A 470 -4.56 -3.57 10.08
CA ASP A 470 -4.94 -2.20 10.31
C ASP A 470 -5.41 -2.04 11.77
N TYR A 471 -5.30 -0.86 12.34
CA TYR A 471 -5.70 -0.64 13.72
C TYR A 471 -7.22 -0.62 13.87
N GLY A 472 -7.68 -1.01 15.06
CA GLY A 472 -9.09 -0.94 15.40
C GLY A 472 -9.57 0.50 15.61
N LEU A 473 -10.87 0.70 15.58
CA LEU A 473 -11.48 2.01 15.77
C LEU A 473 -12.09 2.22 17.18
N ARG A 474 -11.98 1.20 18.05
CA ARG A 474 -12.44 1.31 19.44
C ARG A 474 -11.29 1.71 20.35
N PHE A 475 -11.00 3.00 20.36
CA PHE A 475 -9.93 3.56 21.19
C PHE A 475 -10.27 3.50 22.67
N ARG A 476 -9.32 3.09 23.51
CA ARG A 476 -9.47 3.08 24.95
C ARG A 476 -9.76 4.49 25.48
N ASN A 477 -10.71 4.60 26.38
CA ASN A 477 -11.11 5.88 27.00
C ASN A 477 -11.68 6.93 26.05
N GLN A 478 -12.11 6.53 24.83
CA GLN A 478 -12.77 7.40 23.87
C GLN A 478 -14.22 6.97 23.61
N PRO A 479 -15.10 7.88 23.13
CA PRO A 479 -16.43 7.50 22.68
C PRO A 479 -16.40 6.44 21.55
N PRO A 480 -17.41 5.56 21.44
CA PRO A 480 -17.40 4.45 20.47
C PRO A 480 -17.23 4.85 19.01
N ASP A 481 -17.64 6.05 18.62
CA ASP A 481 -17.58 6.58 17.26
C ASP A 481 -16.35 7.49 17.01
N TRP A 482 -15.50 7.67 18.03
CA TRP A 482 -14.37 8.59 17.96
C TRP A 482 -13.36 8.17 16.88
N GLY A 483 -12.96 6.91 16.86
CA GLY A 483 -12.00 6.40 15.88
C GLY A 483 -12.51 6.50 14.44
N LYS A 484 -13.80 6.21 14.23
CA LYS A 484 -14.41 6.36 12.91
C LYS A 484 -14.35 7.81 12.42
N ARG A 485 -14.75 8.78 13.27
CA ARG A 485 -14.67 10.21 12.92
C ARG A 485 -13.25 10.68 12.69
N LEU A 486 -12.29 10.14 13.45
CA LEU A 486 -10.87 10.43 13.27
C LEU A 486 -10.40 10.04 11.88
N MET A 487 -10.69 8.80 11.44
CA MET A 487 -10.36 8.31 10.12
C MET A 487 -11.05 9.08 8.99
N GLU A 488 -12.33 9.36 9.16
CA GLU A 488 -13.07 10.19 8.19
C GLU A 488 -12.44 11.57 8.06
N THR A 489 -12.02 12.18 9.19
CA THR A 489 -11.34 13.48 9.20
C THR A 489 -9.96 13.42 8.53
N TYR A 490 -9.19 12.37 8.80
CA TYR A 490 -7.89 12.16 8.17
C TYR A 490 -8.04 12.06 6.64
N VAL A 491 -8.93 11.20 6.16
CA VAL A 491 -9.17 11.03 4.72
C VAL A 491 -9.66 12.31 4.04
N ASP A 492 -10.50 13.08 4.72
CA ASP A 492 -11.05 14.33 4.17
C ASP A 492 -10.02 15.47 4.08
N LYS A 493 -9.04 15.51 5.01
CA LYS A 493 -8.18 16.69 5.17
C LYS A 493 -6.69 16.44 4.95
N HIS A 494 -6.21 15.24 5.26
CA HIS A 494 -4.78 14.97 5.34
C HIS A 494 -4.30 13.93 4.34
N TYR A 495 -5.14 12.97 3.98
CA TYR A 495 -4.76 11.89 3.08
C TYR A 495 -4.36 12.44 1.71
N HIS A 496 -3.11 12.19 1.32
CA HIS A 496 -2.47 12.71 0.11
C HIS A 496 -2.45 14.25 0.03
N GLN A 497 -2.27 14.89 1.19
CA GLN A 497 -2.11 16.33 1.30
C GLN A 497 -0.79 16.69 2.00
N PRO A 498 -0.21 17.89 1.77
CA PRO A 498 0.98 18.32 2.51
C PRO A 498 0.78 18.35 4.03
N SER A 499 -0.47 18.46 4.48
CA SER A 499 -0.81 18.48 5.91
C SER A 499 -0.75 17.09 6.60
N ASP A 500 -0.36 16.01 5.90
CA ASP A 500 0.03 14.75 6.53
C ASP A 500 1.47 14.84 7.06
N GLU A 501 1.62 15.59 8.14
CA GLU A 501 2.88 15.87 8.82
C GLU A 501 2.98 15.14 10.15
N TYR A 502 4.21 14.93 10.61
CA TYR A 502 4.48 14.39 11.93
C TYR A 502 4.08 15.36 13.04
N ASP A 503 3.26 14.89 13.97
CA ASP A 503 2.90 15.63 15.18
C ASP A 503 3.66 15.06 16.41
N PRO A 504 4.51 15.86 17.09
CA PRO A 504 5.21 15.43 18.30
C PRO A 504 4.28 14.96 19.44
N GLU A 505 3.03 15.40 19.43
CA GLU A 505 2.00 15.02 20.42
C GLU A 505 1.35 13.66 20.12
N TRP A 506 1.70 12.99 19.03
CA TRP A 506 1.18 11.66 18.74
C TRP A 506 1.48 10.66 19.85
N SER A 507 0.43 9.97 20.30
CA SER A 507 0.54 8.88 21.27
C SER A 507 0.89 7.56 20.58
N LEU A 508 2.18 7.26 20.53
CA LEU A 508 2.68 6.03 19.90
C LEU A 508 2.48 4.76 20.77
N GLU A 509 1.71 4.83 21.86
CA GLU A 509 1.32 3.64 22.63
C GLU A 509 0.52 2.65 21.76
N GLY A 510 -0.35 3.19 20.88
CA GLY A 510 -1.06 2.40 19.89
C GLY A 510 -0.13 1.74 18.87
N ALA A 511 0.94 2.42 18.46
CA ALA A 511 1.95 1.87 17.57
C ALA A 511 2.74 0.72 18.22
N VAL A 512 3.05 0.83 19.51
CA VAL A 512 3.68 -0.26 20.28
C VAL A 512 2.75 -1.47 20.39
N GLN A 513 1.47 -1.24 20.73
CA GLN A 513 0.46 -2.30 20.78
C GLN A 513 0.35 -3.02 19.42
N PHE A 514 0.26 -2.25 18.34
CA PHE A 514 0.20 -2.75 16.97
C PHE A 514 1.43 -3.59 16.63
N GLY A 515 2.63 -3.07 16.91
CA GLY A 515 3.90 -3.75 16.66
C GLY A 515 4.04 -5.06 17.45
N GLU A 516 3.55 -5.11 18.70
CA GLU A 516 3.52 -6.34 19.50
C GLU A 516 2.57 -7.40 18.91
N VAL A 517 1.42 -7.00 18.34
CA VAL A 517 0.54 -7.93 17.60
C VAL A 517 1.28 -8.51 16.40
N VAL A 518 1.88 -7.65 15.57
CA VAL A 518 2.62 -8.09 14.39
C VAL A 518 3.78 -9.01 14.78
N TRP A 519 4.58 -8.63 15.78
CA TRP A 519 5.70 -9.45 16.25
C TRP A 519 5.26 -10.85 16.70
N ARG A 520 4.22 -10.94 17.52
CA ARG A 520 3.70 -12.24 17.99
C ARG A 520 3.15 -13.07 16.84
N THR A 521 2.52 -12.44 15.85
CA THR A 521 2.08 -13.09 14.62
C THR A 521 3.27 -13.68 13.86
N LEU A 522 4.35 -12.92 13.67
CA LEU A 522 5.57 -13.39 13.01
C LEU A 522 6.18 -14.59 13.73
N VAL A 523 6.32 -14.52 15.07
CA VAL A 523 6.83 -15.65 15.87
C VAL A 523 5.95 -16.89 15.73
N ARG A 524 4.62 -16.74 15.71
CA ARG A 524 3.69 -17.87 15.49
C ARG A 524 3.87 -18.50 14.12
N ILE A 525 3.82 -17.70 13.05
CA ILE A 525 4.00 -18.20 11.67
C ILE A 525 5.38 -18.83 11.51
N ALA A 526 6.42 -18.27 12.13
CA ALA A 526 7.77 -18.78 12.04
C ALA A 526 7.93 -20.18 12.66
N ASN A 527 7.07 -20.58 13.59
CA ASN A 527 7.21 -21.80 14.36
C ASN A 527 6.11 -22.86 14.16
N VAL A 528 5.07 -22.57 13.35
CA VAL A 528 4.10 -23.61 12.98
C VAL A 528 4.77 -24.65 12.07
N PRO A 529 4.45 -25.97 12.22
CA PRO A 529 5.09 -27.02 11.43
C PRO A 529 4.90 -26.84 9.92
N GLU A 530 3.69 -26.55 9.50
CA GLU A 530 3.34 -26.29 8.09
C GLU A 530 3.14 -24.80 7.89
N GLY A 531 3.68 -24.24 6.79
CA GLY A 531 3.43 -22.86 6.41
C GLY A 531 1.94 -22.58 6.20
N PRO A 532 1.50 -21.30 6.29
CA PRO A 532 0.12 -20.93 6.06
C PRO A 532 -0.42 -21.45 4.72
N GLN A 533 -1.68 -21.90 4.72
CA GLN A 533 -2.36 -22.48 3.56
C GLN A 533 -3.69 -21.78 3.33
N TRP A 534 -4.07 -21.60 2.06
CA TRP A 534 -5.41 -21.13 1.70
C TRP A 534 -6.47 -22.11 2.17
N LYS A 535 -7.63 -21.61 2.59
CA LYS A 535 -8.78 -22.44 2.92
C LYS A 535 -9.35 -23.08 1.65
N PRO A 536 -9.83 -24.35 1.72
CA PRO A 536 -10.44 -24.99 0.57
C PRO A 536 -11.67 -24.23 0.07
N GLY A 537 -11.74 -23.96 -1.23
CA GLY A 537 -12.87 -23.30 -1.87
C GLY A 537 -12.86 -21.78 -1.81
N GLU A 538 -11.88 -21.18 -1.12
CA GLU A 538 -11.57 -19.79 -1.37
C GLU A 538 -10.99 -19.71 -2.79
N PRO A 539 -11.58 -18.90 -3.69
CA PRO A 539 -10.89 -18.54 -4.91
C PRO A 539 -9.58 -17.87 -4.49
N ASP A 540 -8.54 -18.04 -5.29
CA ASP A 540 -7.41 -17.14 -5.18
C ASP A 540 -7.99 -15.74 -4.98
N ALA A 541 -7.54 -15.06 -3.97
CA ALA A 541 -8.28 -13.94 -3.33
C ALA A 541 -8.59 -12.75 -4.25
N SER A 542 -8.32 -12.85 -5.54
CA SER A 542 -8.70 -11.83 -6.53
C SER A 542 -10.17 -11.97 -6.98
N GLY A 543 -10.82 -13.13 -6.79
CA GLY A 543 -12.06 -13.44 -7.52
C GLY A 543 -11.84 -13.45 -9.05
N ILE A 544 -10.67 -13.05 -9.47
CA ILE A 544 -10.15 -13.09 -10.82
C ILE A 544 -9.40 -14.40 -10.89
N VAL A 545 -9.89 -15.33 -11.70
CA VAL A 545 -9.09 -16.48 -12.13
C VAL A 545 -7.84 -15.88 -12.74
N LEU A 546 -6.76 -15.83 -11.95
CA LEU A 546 -5.45 -15.58 -12.51
C LEU A 546 -5.27 -16.73 -13.51
N GLU A 547 -5.38 -16.43 -14.80
CA GLU A 547 -4.84 -17.31 -15.80
C GLU A 547 -3.36 -17.44 -15.45
N THR A 548 -3.05 -18.46 -14.63
CA THR A 548 -1.69 -18.91 -14.45
C THR A 548 -1.27 -19.41 -15.80
N GLY A 549 -0.74 -18.50 -16.63
CA GLY A 549 0.01 -18.85 -17.80
C GLY A 549 1.16 -19.75 -17.36
N ARG A 550 0.94 -21.05 -17.42
CA ARG A 550 2.00 -22.05 -17.47
C ARG A 550 2.49 -22.16 -18.90
#